data_794a2ff079436757c8dbba525d406f41
#
_entry.id   794a2ff079436757c8dbba525d406f41
#
_cell.length_a   1.000
_cell.length_b   1.000
_cell.length_c   1.000
_cell.angle_alpha   90.00
_cell.angle_beta   90.00
_cell.angle_gamma   90.00
#
_symmetry.space_group_name_H-M   'P 1'
#
loop_
_entity.id
_entity.type
_entity.pdbx_description
1 polymer ?
#
loop_
_entity_poly.entity_id
_entity_poly.type
_entity_poly.pdbx_seq_one_letter_code
_entity_poly.pdbx_strand_id
1 'polypeptide(L)'
;MNEKLYDESIILIGPSGAGKSTVAEQLHLKLNMPRLCLDEKANKARDTGFSENFRNVDEFNYFMISKIIKDAKNQNTYGIVDFGGGHSVYDDKEIFEKVKEQLKPFKNIVLLLPCVDEEQALKIMNARSTGDARDNLKFIKSSCNRELATITVYGNGRTPSDIADEIISLIKKRTRESSEFGR
;
A
#
# COMPACT_ATOMS: atom_id res chain seq x y z
N MET A 1 23.78 2.10 0.19
CA MET A 1 22.31 1.96 0.43
C MET A 1 21.63 2.01 -0.91
N ASN A 2 20.63 1.19 -1.18
CA ASN A 2 19.99 1.17 -2.49
C ASN A 2 18.92 2.29 -2.56
N GLU A 3 19.35 3.51 -2.86
CA GLU A 3 18.49 4.70 -2.91
C GLU A 3 17.32 4.52 -3.90
N LYS A 4 17.58 3.89 -5.05
CA LYS A 4 16.52 3.62 -6.05
C LYS A 4 15.36 2.78 -5.50
N LEU A 5 15.63 1.78 -4.64
CA LEU A 5 14.57 1.00 -4.03
C LEU A 5 13.57 1.89 -3.28
N TYR A 6 14.06 2.87 -2.55
CA TYR A 6 13.24 3.73 -1.71
C TYR A 6 12.61 4.90 -2.46
N ASP A 7 13.31 5.42 -3.46
CA ASP A 7 12.87 6.59 -4.21
C ASP A 7 11.94 6.25 -5.36
N GLU A 8 12.13 5.09 -6.00
CA GLU A 8 11.38 4.70 -7.19
C GLU A 8 10.25 3.69 -6.91
N SER A 9 10.33 2.90 -5.81
CA SER A 9 9.23 1.99 -5.47
C SER A 9 7.95 2.74 -5.13
N ILE A 10 6.81 2.17 -5.54
CA ILE A 10 5.47 2.68 -5.24
C ILE A 10 4.75 1.63 -4.41
N ILE A 11 4.36 1.99 -3.18
CA ILE A 11 3.60 1.11 -2.30
C ILE A 11 2.16 1.62 -2.27
N LEU A 12 1.20 0.78 -2.67
CA LEU A 12 -0.23 1.09 -2.61
C LEU A 12 -0.83 0.51 -1.33
N ILE A 13 -1.41 1.36 -0.51
CA ILE A 13 -2.13 0.99 0.73
C ILE A 13 -3.57 1.50 0.70
N GLY A 14 -4.42 0.99 1.59
CA GLY A 14 -5.82 1.41 1.71
C GLY A 14 -6.78 0.22 1.81
N PRO A 15 -8.08 0.47 2.00
CA PRO A 15 -9.07 -0.56 2.27
C PRO A 15 -9.21 -1.59 1.12
N SER A 16 -9.71 -2.77 1.46
CA SER A 16 -10.08 -3.79 0.46
C SER A 16 -11.16 -3.24 -0.47
N GLY A 17 -11.09 -3.52 -1.77
CA GLY A 17 -12.06 -3.00 -2.75
C GLY A 17 -11.87 -1.52 -3.15
N ALA A 18 -10.87 -0.80 -2.63
CA ALA A 18 -10.56 0.57 -3.05
C ALA A 18 -10.01 0.67 -4.49
N GLY A 19 -9.66 -0.46 -5.12
CA GLY A 19 -9.15 -0.50 -6.50
C GLY A 19 -7.63 -0.52 -6.61
N LYS A 20 -6.90 -0.77 -5.51
CA LYS A 20 -5.42 -0.79 -5.48
C LYS A 20 -4.82 -1.71 -6.54
N SER A 21 -5.30 -2.94 -6.65
CA SER A 21 -4.75 -3.93 -7.58
C SER A 21 -4.93 -3.52 -9.05
N THR A 22 -6.06 -2.89 -9.36
CA THR A 22 -6.34 -2.38 -10.72
C THR A 22 -5.48 -1.16 -11.03
N VAL A 23 -5.26 -0.28 -10.05
CA VAL A 23 -4.36 0.87 -10.19
C VAL A 23 -2.90 0.41 -10.27
N ALA A 24 -2.50 -0.60 -9.48
CA ALA A 24 -1.16 -1.20 -9.55
C ALA A 24 -0.86 -1.77 -10.94
N GLU A 25 -1.85 -2.38 -11.59
CA GLU A 25 -1.73 -2.87 -12.96
C GLU A 25 -1.51 -1.72 -13.95
N GLN A 26 -2.27 -0.62 -13.82
CA GLN A 26 -2.07 0.55 -14.70
C GLN A 26 -0.70 1.20 -14.49
N LEU A 27 -0.23 1.30 -13.25
CA LEU A 27 1.12 1.79 -12.94
C LEU A 27 2.19 0.89 -13.55
N HIS A 28 2.02 -0.46 -13.44
CA HIS A 28 2.91 -1.44 -14.06
C HIS A 28 3.03 -1.22 -15.57
N LEU A 29 1.90 -1.10 -16.27
CA LEU A 29 1.87 -0.87 -17.71
C LEU A 29 2.50 0.47 -18.12
N LYS A 30 2.19 1.54 -17.39
CA LYS A 30 2.67 2.90 -17.72
C LYS A 30 4.15 3.13 -17.40
N LEU A 31 4.66 2.52 -16.34
CA LEU A 31 6.03 2.71 -15.85
C LEU A 31 6.98 1.60 -16.27
N ASN A 32 6.47 0.50 -16.82
CA ASN A 32 7.23 -0.72 -17.11
C ASN A 32 8.02 -1.23 -15.88
N MET A 33 7.40 -1.12 -14.69
CA MET A 33 7.98 -1.56 -13.43
C MET A 33 7.36 -2.89 -12.99
N PRO A 34 8.13 -3.82 -12.37
CA PRO A 34 7.56 -5.05 -11.86
C PRO A 34 6.49 -4.78 -10.80
N ARG A 35 5.45 -5.59 -10.78
CA ARG A 35 4.36 -5.54 -9.80
C ARG A 35 4.41 -6.76 -8.87
N LEU A 36 4.15 -6.51 -7.60
CA LEU A 36 4.03 -7.52 -6.56
C LEU A 36 2.74 -7.29 -5.78
N CYS A 37 1.93 -8.34 -5.65
CA CYS A 37 0.74 -8.35 -4.79
C CYS A 37 1.06 -9.06 -3.47
N LEU A 38 0.93 -8.32 -2.34
CA LEU A 38 1.20 -8.87 -1.02
C LEU A 38 0.12 -9.88 -0.61
N ASP A 39 -1.14 -9.63 -0.95
CA ASP A 39 -2.24 -10.57 -0.69
C ASP A 39 -2.01 -11.94 -1.31
N GLU A 40 -1.55 -11.99 -2.57
CA GLU A 40 -1.26 -13.25 -3.24
C GLU A 40 -0.17 -14.05 -2.50
N LYS A 41 0.89 -13.36 -2.07
CA LYS A 41 1.97 -14.00 -1.29
C LYS A 41 1.50 -14.44 0.09
N ALA A 42 0.72 -13.60 0.77
CA ALA A 42 0.17 -13.91 2.09
C ALA A 42 -0.81 -15.09 2.02
N ASN A 43 -1.67 -15.15 1.00
CA ASN A 43 -2.61 -16.26 0.82
C ASN A 43 -1.86 -17.57 0.56
N LYS A 44 -0.86 -17.60 -0.31
CA LYS A 44 0.00 -18.78 -0.51
C LYS A 44 0.65 -19.25 0.80
N ALA A 45 1.10 -18.33 1.64
CA ALA A 45 1.66 -18.67 2.94
C ALA A 45 0.60 -19.22 3.91
N ARG A 46 -0.64 -18.71 3.88
CA ARG A 46 -1.76 -19.26 4.66
C ARG A 46 -2.15 -20.66 4.18
N ASP A 47 -2.27 -20.87 2.88
CA ASP A 47 -2.64 -22.15 2.28
C ASP A 47 -1.66 -23.29 2.65
N THR A 48 -0.40 -22.94 2.93
CA THR A 48 0.62 -23.91 3.39
C THR A 48 0.67 -24.08 4.93
N GLY A 49 -0.24 -23.43 5.67
CA GLY A 49 -0.23 -23.41 7.15
C GLY A 49 0.90 -22.54 7.75
N PHE A 50 1.70 -21.87 6.94
CA PHE A 50 2.83 -21.08 7.42
C PHE A 50 2.41 -19.94 8.36
N SER A 51 1.22 -19.38 8.17
CA SER A 51 0.67 -18.31 9.04
C SER A 51 0.43 -18.76 10.50
N GLU A 52 0.30 -20.07 10.75
CA GLU A 52 0.09 -20.63 12.09
C GLU A 52 1.32 -20.49 12.99
N ASN A 53 2.49 -20.17 12.44
CA ASN A 53 3.70 -19.90 13.21
C ASN A 53 3.72 -18.53 13.90
N PHE A 54 2.68 -17.70 13.68
CA PHE A 54 2.58 -16.34 14.23
C PHE A 54 1.46 -16.27 15.27
N ARG A 55 1.66 -15.47 16.35
CA ARG A 55 0.69 -15.32 17.46
C ARG A 55 -0.62 -14.67 16.98
N ASN A 56 -0.53 -13.78 16.01
CA ASN A 56 -1.66 -13.05 15.47
C ASN A 56 -1.39 -12.56 14.03
N VAL A 57 -2.39 -11.95 13.43
CA VAL A 57 -2.37 -11.42 12.05
C VAL A 57 -1.38 -10.28 11.89
N ASP A 58 -1.16 -9.46 12.91
CA ASP A 58 -0.24 -8.33 12.86
C ASP A 58 1.22 -8.80 12.75
N GLU A 59 1.61 -9.82 13.52
CA GLU A 59 2.94 -10.44 13.39
C GLU A 59 3.16 -11.06 12.02
N PHE A 60 2.17 -11.77 11.51
CA PHE A 60 2.23 -12.34 10.17
C PHE A 60 2.39 -11.26 9.10
N ASN A 61 1.59 -10.21 9.16
CA ASN A 61 1.68 -9.09 8.21
C ASN A 61 3.03 -8.38 8.28
N TYR A 62 3.55 -8.12 9.48
CA TYR A 62 4.87 -7.54 9.68
C TYR A 62 5.98 -8.42 9.07
N PHE A 63 5.91 -9.74 9.29
CA PHE A 63 6.86 -10.69 8.68
C PHE A 63 6.80 -10.63 7.15
N MET A 64 5.60 -10.64 6.57
CA MET A 64 5.42 -10.61 5.12
C MET A 64 5.99 -9.33 4.50
N ILE A 65 5.77 -8.18 5.11
CA ILE A 65 6.34 -6.89 4.69
C ILE A 65 7.87 -6.94 4.79
N SER A 66 8.40 -7.38 5.95
CA SER A 66 9.84 -7.49 6.18
C SER A 66 10.53 -8.38 5.15
N LYS A 67 9.90 -9.51 4.83
CA LYS A 67 10.40 -10.45 3.81
C LYS A 67 10.46 -9.81 2.43
N ILE A 68 9.39 -9.13 2.01
CA ILE A 68 9.34 -8.47 0.69
C ILE A 68 10.42 -7.39 0.58
N ILE A 69 10.57 -6.55 1.61
CA ILE A 69 11.61 -5.52 1.63
C ILE A 69 13.00 -6.13 1.58
N LYS A 70 13.24 -7.20 2.33
CA LYS A 70 14.52 -7.93 2.33
C LYS A 70 14.82 -8.54 0.96
N ASP A 71 13.84 -9.19 0.37
CA ASP A 71 13.98 -9.81 -0.97
C ASP A 71 14.28 -8.75 -2.03
N ALA A 72 13.56 -7.62 -2.01
CA ALA A 72 13.78 -6.50 -2.93
C ALA A 72 15.19 -5.89 -2.77
N LYS A 73 15.67 -5.73 -1.53
CA LYS A 73 17.04 -5.26 -1.25
C LYS A 73 18.10 -6.21 -1.80
N ASN A 74 17.93 -7.51 -1.58
CA ASN A 74 18.89 -8.53 -2.01
C ASN A 74 18.97 -8.64 -3.54
N GLN A 75 17.83 -8.47 -4.21
CA GLN A 75 17.73 -8.55 -5.67
C GLN A 75 17.99 -7.21 -6.36
N ASN A 76 18.20 -6.14 -5.61
CA ASN A 76 18.29 -4.77 -6.12
C ASN A 76 17.11 -4.40 -7.03
N THR A 77 15.90 -4.82 -6.62
CA THR A 77 14.68 -4.67 -7.40
C THR A 77 13.78 -3.62 -6.77
N TYR A 78 13.30 -2.68 -7.55
CA TYR A 78 12.25 -1.74 -7.18
C TYR A 78 11.02 -2.00 -8.06
N GLY A 79 9.86 -1.60 -7.59
CA GLY A 79 8.61 -1.87 -8.30
C GLY A 79 7.38 -1.33 -7.61
N ILE A 80 6.24 -1.82 -8.06
CA ILE A 80 4.94 -1.50 -7.50
C ILE A 80 4.54 -2.61 -6.54
N VAL A 81 4.34 -2.27 -5.27
CA VAL A 81 3.89 -3.21 -4.24
C VAL A 81 2.46 -2.88 -3.85
N ASP A 82 1.54 -3.77 -4.19
CA ASP A 82 0.14 -3.69 -3.80
C ASP A 82 -0.05 -4.39 -2.46
N PHE A 83 -0.26 -3.61 -1.39
CA PHE A 83 -0.62 -4.13 -0.08
C PHE A 83 -2.11 -4.47 -0.07
N GLY A 84 -2.46 -5.65 0.41
CA GLY A 84 -3.85 -6.01 0.64
C GLY A 84 -4.52 -5.12 1.69
N GLY A 85 -5.84 -5.18 1.75
CA GLY A 85 -6.64 -4.27 2.59
C GLY A 85 -6.29 -4.26 4.07
N GLY A 86 -5.78 -5.38 4.61
CA GLY A 86 -5.41 -5.53 6.02
C GLY A 86 -3.92 -5.34 6.33
N HIS A 87 -3.03 -5.30 5.33
CA HIS A 87 -1.58 -5.30 5.57
C HIS A 87 -0.99 -3.95 6.01
N SER A 88 -1.79 -2.89 6.00
CA SER A 88 -1.39 -1.55 6.47
C SER A 88 -2.16 -1.07 7.70
N VAL A 89 -2.94 -1.97 8.33
CA VAL A 89 -3.74 -1.67 9.52
C VAL A 89 -3.40 -2.66 10.63
N TYR A 90 -3.07 -2.14 11.79
CA TYR A 90 -2.55 -2.88 12.93
C TYR A 90 -3.33 -2.55 14.20
N ASP A 91 -3.62 -3.55 15.02
CA ASP A 91 -4.17 -3.40 16.35
C ASP A 91 -3.03 -3.33 17.40
N ASP A 92 -1.91 -4.01 17.14
CA ASP A 92 -0.72 -3.99 17.98
C ASP A 92 0.15 -2.77 17.64
N LYS A 93 0.22 -1.82 18.58
CA LYS A 93 0.97 -0.57 18.41
C LYS A 93 2.49 -0.79 18.29
N GLU A 94 3.05 -1.78 18.98
CA GLU A 94 4.49 -2.05 18.94
C GLU A 94 4.87 -2.62 17.56
N ILE A 95 4.03 -3.50 17.03
CA ILE A 95 4.21 -4.04 15.68
C ILE A 95 4.05 -2.92 14.64
N PHE A 96 3.06 -2.04 14.81
CA PHE A 96 2.86 -0.91 13.91
C PHE A 96 4.07 0.03 13.85
N GLU A 97 4.66 0.37 15.00
CA GLU A 97 5.88 1.19 15.03
C GLU A 97 7.06 0.50 14.28
N LYS A 98 7.21 -0.81 14.39
CA LYS A 98 8.22 -1.56 13.62
C LYS A 98 7.94 -1.49 12.11
N VAL A 99 6.68 -1.55 11.69
CA VAL A 99 6.29 -1.39 10.28
C VAL A 99 6.58 0.02 9.80
N LYS A 100 6.25 1.05 10.58
CA LYS A 100 6.57 2.45 10.26
C LYS A 100 8.07 2.66 10.03
N GLU A 101 8.90 2.16 10.93
CA GLU A 101 10.35 2.27 10.78
C GLU A 101 10.87 1.56 9.53
N GLN A 102 10.31 0.40 9.17
CA GLN A 102 10.68 -0.30 7.94
C GLN A 102 10.25 0.43 6.67
N LEU A 103 9.10 1.08 6.69
CA LEU A 103 8.53 1.78 5.54
C LEU A 103 9.00 3.23 5.42
N LYS A 104 9.50 3.83 6.49
CA LYS A 104 9.98 5.22 6.55
C LYS A 104 10.94 5.64 5.43
N PRO A 105 11.86 4.80 4.94
CA PRO A 105 12.71 5.17 3.82
C PRO A 105 11.97 5.33 2.48
N PHE A 106 10.81 4.69 2.31
CA PHE A 106 10.08 4.71 1.05
C PHE A 106 9.40 6.07 0.82
N LYS A 107 9.68 6.68 -0.33
CA LYS A 107 9.17 8.02 -0.66
C LYS A 107 7.73 8.02 -1.16
N ASN A 108 7.26 6.92 -1.77
CA ASN A 108 6.00 6.87 -2.48
C ASN A 108 5.07 5.80 -1.89
N ILE A 109 4.53 6.08 -0.69
CA ILE A 109 3.48 5.28 -0.07
C ILE A 109 2.15 5.97 -0.36
N VAL A 110 1.35 5.37 -1.24
CA VAL A 110 0.11 5.95 -1.76
C VAL A 110 -1.09 5.32 -1.07
N LEU A 111 -1.82 6.12 -0.32
CA LEU A 111 -3.12 5.73 0.23
C LEU A 111 -4.21 5.98 -0.81
N LEU A 112 -4.86 4.91 -1.25
CA LEU A 112 -6.01 4.97 -2.15
C LEU A 112 -7.31 4.82 -1.35
N LEU A 113 -8.14 5.85 -1.38
CA LEU A 113 -9.47 5.89 -0.77
C LEU A 113 -10.54 6.14 -1.84
N PRO A 114 -11.80 5.72 -1.63
CA PRO A 114 -12.88 6.06 -2.55
C PRO A 114 -13.10 7.58 -2.68
N CYS A 115 -13.24 8.28 -1.57
CA CYS A 115 -13.45 9.75 -1.52
C CYS A 115 -13.00 10.32 -0.16
N VAL A 116 -13.08 11.63 -0.01
CA VAL A 116 -12.68 12.35 1.22
C VAL A 116 -13.64 12.06 2.37
N ASP A 117 -14.94 12.03 2.08
CA ASP A 117 -15.98 11.77 3.09
C ASP A 117 -15.99 10.30 3.49
N GLU A 118 -15.79 10.02 4.77
CA GLU A 118 -15.67 8.65 5.30
C GLU A 118 -16.98 7.87 5.22
N GLU A 119 -18.14 8.52 5.42
CA GLU A 119 -19.43 7.83 5.34
C GLU A 119 -19.76 7.45 3.89
N GLN A 120 -19.48 8.35 2.96
CA GLN A 120 -19.62 8.06 1.53
C GLN A 120 -18.61 7.00 1.10
N ALA A 121 -17.37 7.06 1.55
CA ALA A 121 -16.36 6.05 1.30
C ALA A 121 -16.83 4.67 1.77
N LEU A 122 -17.39 4.58 2.98
CA LEU A 122 -17.93 3.34 3.53
C LEU A 122 -19.08 2.78 2.67
N LYS A 123 -20.02 3.63 2.24
CA LYS A 123 -21.12 3.23 1.34
C LYS A 123 -20.58 2.65 0.03
N ILE A 124 -19.60 3.32 -0.59
CA ILE A 124 -18.96 2.86 -1.82
C ILE A 124 -18.25 1.52 -1.61
N MET A 125 -17.51 1.37 -0.51
CA MET A 125 -16.79 0.15 -0.19
C MET A 125 -17.74 -1.03 0.04
N ASN A 126 -18.79 -0.84 0.82
CA ASN A 126 -19.79 -1.86 1.10
C ASN A 126 -20.55 -2.29 -0.17
N ALA A 127 -20.72 -1.40 -1.14
CA ALA A 127 -21.33 -1.73 -2.42
C ALA A 127 -20.40 -2.52 -3.37
N ARG A 128 -19.07 -2.42 -3.18
CA ARG A 128 -18.07 -3.07 -4.05
C ARG A 128 -17.45 -4.33 -3.45
N SER A 129 -17.39 -4.40 -2.13
CA SER A 129 -16.71 -5.47 -1.40
C SER A 129 -17.68 -6.57 -0.99
N THR A 130 -17.24 -7.82 -1.13
CA THR A 130 -17.91 -8.98 -0.52
C THR A 130 -17.49 -9.20 0.93
N GLY A 131 -16.61 -8.35 1.47
CA GLY A 131 -16.09 -8.42 2.84
C GLY A 131 -17.08 -7.86 3.89
N ASP A 132 -16.74 -8.05 5.18
CA ASP A 132 -17.53 -7.54 6.29
C ASP A 132 -17.50 -5.99 6.32
N ALA A 133 -18.67 -5.37 6.45
CA ALA A 133 -18.81 -3.92 6.56
C ALA A 133 -18.04 -3.33 7.76
N ARG A 134 -17.84 -4.12 8.84
CA ARG A 134 -17.05 -3.71 10.02
C ARG A 134 -15.58 -3.57 9.66
N ASP A 135 -15.05 -4.45 8.82
CA ASP A 135 -13.66 -4.36 8.35
C ASP A 135 -13.46 -3.14 7.46
N ASN A 136 -14.42 -2.84 6.58
CA ASN A 136 -14.37 -1.64 5.75
C ASN A 136 -14.33 -0.36 6.60
N LEU A 137 -15.16 -0.29 7.66
CA LEU A 137 -15.16 0.85 8.59
C LEU A 137 -13.81 0.98 9.31
N LYS A 138 -13.26 -0.14 9.82
CA LYS A 138 -11.95 -0.20 10.47
C LYS A 138 -10.86 0.34 9.53
N PHE A 139 -10.84 -0.13 8.29
CA PHE A 139 -9.80 0.26 7.31
C PHE A 139 -9.90 1.72 6.87
N ILE A 140 -11.12 2.26 6.71
CA ILE A 140 -11.32 3.67 6.34
C ILE A 140 -10.90 4.60 7.49
N LYS A 141 -11.25 4.25 8.74
CA LYS A 141 -10.98 5.07 9.92
C LYS A 141 -9.58 4.90 10.51
N SER A 142 -8.83 3.90 10.07
CA SER A 142 -7.52 3.59 10.64
C SER A 142 -6.53 4.75 10.49
N SER A 143 -5.95 5.17 11.61
CA SER A 143 -4.84 6.12 11.63
C SER A 143 -3.59 5.54 10.97
N CYS A 144 -3.39 4.21 11.06
CA CYS A 144 -2.23 3.54 10.49
C CYS A 144 -2.03 3.87 9.00
N ASN A 145 -3.11 3.82 8.21
CA ASN A 145 -3.04 4.16 6.80
C ASN A 145 -2.60 5.61 6.57
N ARG A 146 -3.11 6.54 7.37
CA ARG A 146 -2.78 7.99 7.24
C ARG A 146 -1.36 8.28 7.71
N GLU A 147 -0.89 7.58 8.75
CA GLU A 147 0.46 7.73 9.28
C GLU A 147 1.54 7.17 8.34
N LEU A 148 1.22 6.08 7.61
CA LEU A 148 2.13 5.48 6.63
C LEU A 148 2.17 6.26 5.31
N ALA A 149 1.05 6.87 4.91
CA ALA A 149 0.90 7.49 3.60
C ALA A 149 1.78 8.73 3.42
N THR A 150 2.45 8.79 2.28
CA THR A 150 3.14 9.99 1.82
C THR A 150 2.36 10.75 0.74
N ILE A 151 1.38 10.07 0.12
CA ILE A 151 0.47 10.59 -0.92
C ILE A 151 -0.91 9.99 -0.63
N THR A 152 -1.97 10.80 -0.76
CA THR A 152 -3.36 10.30 -0.72
C THR A 152 -4.06 10.63 -2.02
N VAL A 153 -4.76 9.65 -2.60
CA VAL A 153 -5.50 9.77 -3.86
C VAL A 153 -6.91 9.21 -3.69
N TYR A 154 -7.87 9.81 -4.36
CA TYR A 154 -9.28 9.46 -4.30
C TYR A 154 -9.78 8.90 -5.63
N GLY A 155 -10.41 7.72 -5.58
CA GLY A 155 -10.70 6.94 -6.77
C GLY A 155 -12.16 6.95 -7.26
N ASN A 156 -13.12 7.51 -6.51
CA ASN A 156 -14.52 7.44 -6.89
C ASN A 156 -14.82 8.24 -8.16
N GLY A 157 -15.53 7.61 -9.09
CA GLY A 157 -15.93 8.24 -10.37
C GLY A 157 -14.79 8.37 -11.39
N ARG A 158 -13.62 7.78 -11.11
CA ARG A 158 -12.42 7.88 -11.95
C ARG A 158 -12.01 6.52 -12.50
N THR A 159 -11.38 6.50 -13.66
CA THR A 159 -10.79 5.29 -14.21
C THR A 159 -9.48 4.93 -13.48
N PRO A 160 -9.11 3.65 -13.38
CA PRO A 160 -7.80 3.25 -12.83
C PRO A 160 -6.62 3.90 -13.56
N SER A 161 -6.76 4.17 -14.86
CA SER A 161 -5.76 4.85 -15.68
C SER A 161 -5.56 6.31 -15.24
N ASP A 162 -6.65 7.05 -15.01
CA ASP A 162 -6.58 8.45 -14.54
C ASP A 162 -5.96 8.55 -13.15
N ILE A 163 -6.29 7.59 -12.28
CA ILE A 163 -5.70 7.52 -10.92
C ILE A 163 -4.20 7.25 -11.01
N ALA A 164 -3.77 6.33 -11.88
CA ALA A 164 -2.36 6.05 -12.09
C ALA A 164 -1.61 7.27 -12.64
N ASP A 165 -2.20 8.03 -13.58
CA ASP A 165 -1.60 9.25 -14.12
C ASP A 165 -1.44 10.33 -13.04
N GLU A 166 -2.42 10.50 -12.16
CA GLU A 166 -2.29 11.42 -11.02
C GLU A 166 -1.17 11.00 -10.08
N ILE A 167 -1.09 9.70 -9.71
CA ILE A 167 -0.02 9.19 -8.85
C ILE A 167 1.34 9.50 -9.46
N ILE A 168 1.54 9.20 -10.74
CA ILE A 168 2.78 9.48 -11.47
C ILE A 168 3.11 10.98 -11.44
N SER A 169 2.12 11.83 -11.67
CA SER A 169 2.27 13.28 -11.64
C SER A 169 2.70 13.79 -10.27
N LEU A 170 2.05 13.32 -9.20
CA LEU A 170 2.37 13.68 -7.82
C LEU A 170 3.79 13.25 -7.42
N ILE A 171 4.21 12.04 -7.80
CA ILE A 171 5.56 11.54 -7.54
C ILE A 171 6.60 12.43 -8.25
N LYS A 172 6.39 12.73 -9.53
CA LYS A 172 7.29 13.59 -10.32
C LYS A 172 7.41 15.00 -9.74
N LYS A 173 6.29 15.59 -9.28
CA LYS A 173 6.28 16.91 -8.65
C LYS A 173 7.14 16.92 -7.38
N ARG A 174 6.95 15.95 -6.48
CA ARG A 174 7.71 15.82 -5.22
C ARG A 174 9.22 15.64 -5.46
N THR A 175 9.59 14.87 -6.47
CA THR A 175 11.00 14.66 -6.82
C THR A 175 11.66 15.97 -7.28
N ARG A 176 10.96 16.80 -8.06
CA ARG A 176 11.46 18.11 -8.50
C ARG A 176 11.64 19.07 -7.32
N GLU A 177 10.63 19.20 -6.47
CA GLU A 177 10.68 20.05 -5.26
C GLU A 177 11.86 19.66 -4.35
N SER A 178 12.06 18.36 -4.12
CA SER A 178 13.20 17.86 -3.31
C SER A 178 14.56 18.20 -3.93
N SER A 179 14.67 18.25 -5.27
CA SER A 179 15.91 18.59 -5.97
C SER A 179 16.22 20.09 -5.98
N GLU A 180 15.22 20.95 -5.85
CA GLU A 180 15.38 22.42 -5.80
C GLU A 180 15.79 22.92 -4.41
N PHE A 181 15.33 22.25 -3.34
CA PHE A 181 15.68 22.61 -1.95
C PHE A 181 16.97 21.96 -1.44
N GLY A 182 17.55 21.02 -2.18
CA GLY A 182 18.81 20.34 -1.84
C GLY A 182 20.08 20.99 -2.43
N ARG A 183 19.95 22.18 -3.02
CA ARG A 183 21.04 23.03 -3.48
C ARG A 183 21.13 24.25 -2.57
#